data_ebe9d30f162f7dc2fcfbfc6a726b6c00
#
_entry.id   ebe9d30f162f7dc2fcfbfc6a726b6c00
#
_cell.length_a   1.000
_cell.length_b   1.000
_cell.length_c   1.000
_cell.angle_alpha   90.00
_cell.angle_beta   90.00
_cell.angle_gamma   90.00
#
_symmetry.space_group_name_H-M   'P 1'
#
loop_
_entity.id
_entity.type
_entity.pdbx_description
1 polymer ?
#
loop_
_entity_poly.entity_id
_entity_poly.type
_entity_poly.pdbx_seq_one_letter_code
_entity_poly.pdbx_strand_id
1 'polypeptide(L)'
;MDIPRIFTVSESEHRIHNPFTPEKYATLGRVLRMKPDTRILDLGSGSGEMLCTWARDHGITGTGIDMSPLFTTQAKLRAEELDVAERVQFIHNDAAGYVADEKCDVAACIGATWIAGGVAGTMSLLAQSLKRGGIMLIGEPYWRRLPATDEVARACGASSIADFLTLPDLVASFDQQGYDLVEMVLADQEGWDRYEAAKWMTLRRWLEQHPDDDFAQEVRAELKSAPERHVTYTREYLGWGVFALMARQEDVCGTA
;
A
#
# COMPACT_ATOMS: atom_id res chain seq x y z
N MET A 1 -14.49 -2.05 -9.19
CA MET A 1 -14.40 -0.57 -9.03
C MET A 1 -13.37 -0.09 -10.02
N ASP A 2 -13.64 0.98 -10.79
CA ASP A 2 -12.66 1.47 -11.75
C ASP A 2 -11.66 2.42 -11.07
N ILE A 3 -10.38 2.29 -11.41
CA ILE A 3 -9.35 3.22 -10.93
C ILE A 3 -9.55 4.56 -11.63
N PRO A 4 -9.65 5.69 -10.89
CA PRO A 4 -9.79 7.01 -11.52
C PRO A 4 -8.64 7.32 -12.49
N ARG A 5 -8.97 7.88 -13.67
CA ARG A 5 -7.96 8.18 -14.69
C ARG A 5 -6.87 9.12 -14.17
N ILE A 6 -7.25 10.09 -13.33
CA ILE A 6 -6.28 11.01 -12.71
C ILE A 6 -5.24 10.27 -11.85
N PHE A 7 -5.65 9.26 -11.09
CA PHE A 7 -4.75 8.42 -10.31
C PHE A 7 -3.81 7.65 -11.23
N THR A 8 -4.36 6.97 -12.26
CA THR A 8 -3.54 6.22 -13.22
C THR A 8 -2.49 7.11 -13.89
N VAL A 9 -2.85 8.34 -14.29
CA VAL A 9 -1.91 9.28 -14.91
C VAL A 9 -0.87 9.76 -13.91
N SER A 10 -1.28 10.21 -12.71
CA SER A 10 -0.36 10.76 -11.72
C SER A 10 0.64 9.72 -11.19
N GLU A 11 0.24 8.45 -11.13
CA GLU A 11 1.06 7.35 -10.62
C GLU A 11 1.83 6.58 -11.71
N SER A 12 1.63 6.93 -12.99
CA SER A 12 2.17 6.16 -14.12
C SER A 12 3.70 6.05 -14.17
N GLU A 13 4.43 7.00 -13.57
CA GLU A 13 5.89 6.99 -13.48
C GLU A 13 6.41 6.54 -12.09
N HIS A 14 5.51 6.18 -11.16
CA HIS A 14 5.88 5.76 -9.81
C HIS A 14 6.18 4.26 -9.76
N ARG A 15 7.23 3.90 -9.02
CA ARG A 15 7.53 2.51 -8.63
C ARG A 15 6.80 2.10 -7.36
N ILE A 16 6.55 3.08 -6.48
CA ILE A 16 5.92 2.91 -5.18
C ILE A 16 4.70 3.85 -5.14
N HIS A 17 3.50 3.28 -4.99
CA HIS A 17 2.22 4.01 -5.04
C HIS A 17 1.75 4.44 -3.64
N ASN A 18 2.67 4.85 -2.80
CA ASN A 18 2.43 5.34 -1.44
C ASN A 18 3.66 6.15 -0.97
N PRO A 19 3.60 6.85 0.18
CA PRO A 19 4.70 7.71 0.62
C PRO A 19 5.92 6.99 1.22
N PHE A 20 6.06 5.68 1.01
CA PHE A 20 7.30 4.98 1.34
C PHE A 20 8.40 5.31 0.33
N THR A 21 9.63 5.34 0.84
CA THR A 21 10.82 5.36 0.01
C THR A 21 11.37 3.94 -0.17
N PRO A 22 12.25 3.69 -1.15
CA PRO A 22 12.94 2.40 -1.29
C PRO A 22 13.64 1.97 0.01
N GLU A 23 14.22 2.92 0.76
CA GLU A 23 14.91 2.66 2.04
C GLU A 23 13.93 2.19 3.14
N LYS A 24 12.68 2.68 3.13
CA LYS A 24 11.63 2.23 4.05
C LYS A 24 11.23 0.78 3.76
N TYR A 25 11.08 0.40 2.48
CA TYR A 25 10.85 -1.01 2.09
C TYR A 25 12.04 -1.91 2.43
N ALA A 26 13.27 -1.45 2.18
CA ALA A 26 14.47 -2.18 2.58
C ALA A 26 14.57 -2.34 4.10
N THR A 27 14.18 -1.32 4.86
CA THR A 27 14.12 -1.38 6.32
C THR A 27 13.10 -2.41 6.77
N LEU A 28 11.87 -2.38 6.22
CA LEU A 28 10.80 -3.32 6.55
C LEU A 28 11.24 -4.77 6.30
N GLY A 29 11.80 -5.09 5.11
CA GLY A 29 12.31 -6.43 4.79
C GLY A 29 13.39 -6.91 5.77
N ARG A 30 14.28 -6.00 6.20
CA ARG A 30 15.35 -6.29 7.14
C ARG A 30 14.87 -6.57 8.56
N VAL A 31 13.98 -5.71 9.10
CA VAL A 31 13.48 -5.86 10.49
C VAL A 31 12.57 -7.08 10.63
N LEU A 32 11.86 -7.45 9.57
CA LEU A 32 11.05 -8.67 9.51
C LEU A 32 11.90 -9.94 9.33
N ARG A 33 13.22 -9.79 9.12
CA ARG A 33 14.17 -10.90 8.98
C ARG A 33 13.75 -11.92 7.91
N MET A 34 13.35 -11.41 6.73
CA MET A 34 12.97 -12.25 5.60
C MET A 34 14.05 -13.27 5.30
N LYS A 35 13.65 -14.51 5.02
CA LYS A 35 14.55 -15.62 4.69
C LYS A 35 14.39 -16.00 3.24
N PRO A 36 15.41 -16.63 2.61
CA PRO A 36 15.22 -17.25 1.32
C PRO A 36 14.00 -18.17 1.29
N ASP A 37 13.29 -18.14 0.18
CA ASP A 37 12.07 -18.92 -0.09
C ASP A 37 10.87 -18.61 0.84
N THR A 38 10.93 -17.54 1.65
CA THR A 38 9.73 -16.98 2.30
C THR A 38 8.70 -16.68 1.22
N ARG A 39 7.50 -17.25 1.35
CA ARG A 39 6.41 -17.06 0.39
C ARG A 39 5.56 -15.87 0.78
N ILE A 40 5.37 -14.92 -0.13
CA ILE A 40 4.61 -13.69 0.10
C ILE A 40 3.44 -13.59 -0.88
N LEU A 41 2.25 -13.23 -0.36
CA LEU A 41 1.11 -12.75 -1.13
C LEU A 41 0.97 -11.24 -0.92
N ASP A 42 0.79 -10.48 -2.01
CA ASP A 42 0.58 -9.02 -1.96
C ASP A 42 -0.68 -8.64 -2.74
N LEU A 43 -1.73 -8.24 -2.03
CA LEU A 43 -3.01 -7.81 -2.59
C LEU A 43 -3.00 -6.29 -2.82
N GLY A 44 -3.17 -5.85 -4.06
CA GLY A 44 -2.95 -4.47 -4.48
C GLY A 44 -1.46 -4.19 -4.65
N SER A 45 -0.73 -5.06 -5.35
CA SER A 45 0.73 -5.02 -5.44
C SER A 45 1.31 -3.86 -6.25
N GLY A 46 0.46 -3.10 -6.96
CA GLY A 46 0.89 -1.97 -7.78
C GLY A 46 1.96 -2.38 -8.79
N SER A 47 3.01 -1.55 -8.92
CA SER A 47 4.15 -1.80 -9.82
C SER A 47 5.18 -2.78 -9.24
N GLY A 48 4.85 -3.53 -8.18
CA GLY A 48 5.58 -4.69 -7.70
C GLY A 48 6.91 -4.41 -7.00
N GLU A 49 7.22 -3.16 -6.64
CA GLU A 49 8.55 -2.79 -6.13
C GLU A 49 8.93 -3.56 -4.86
N MET A 50 7.98 -3.76 -3.91
CA MET A 50 8.24 -4.51 -2.69
C MET A 50 8.64 -5.95 -3.00
N LEU A 51 7.84 -6.69 -3.76
CA LEU A 51 8.12 -8.09 -4.07
C LEU A 51 9.41 -8.25 -4.88
N CYS A 52 9.63 -7.41 -5.88
CA CYS A 52 10.82 -7.47 -6.74
C CYS A 52 12.10 -7.19 -5.95
N THR A 53 12.12 -6.13 -5.12
CA THR A 53 13.31 -5.79 -4.33
C THR A 53 13.56 -6.79 -3.22
N TRP A 54 12.53 -7.32 -2.57
CA TRP A 54 12.71 -8.35 -1.55
C TRP A 54 13.11 -9.71 -2.14
N ALA A 55 12.65 -10.05 -3.35
CA ALA A 55 13.14 -11.24 -4.06
C ALA A 55 14.65 -11.14 -4.36
N ARG A 56 15.10 -9.97 -4.84
CA ARG A 56 16.52 -9.71 -5.09
C ARG A 56 17.35 -9.71 -3.79
N ASP A 57 16.87 -9.03 -2.74
CA ASP A 57 17.69 -8.75 -1.55
C ASP A 57 17.63 -9.87 -0.51
N HIS A 58 16.51 -10.60 -0.46
CA HIS A 58 16.25 -11.63 0.57
C HIS A 58 15.97 -13.02 -0.02
N GLY A 59 15.84 -13.16 -1.34
CA GLY A 59 15.56 -14.44 -2.00
C GLY A 59 14.16 -14.97 -1.73
N ILE A 60 13.18 -14.11 -1.45
CA ILE A 60 11.78 -14.51 -1.25
C ILE A 60 11.14 -15.01 -2.57
N THR A 61 10.01 -15.67 -2.46
CA THR A 61 9.07 -15.90 -3.57
C THR A 61 7.77 -15.16 -3.33
N GLY A 62 7.14 -14.64 -4.37
CA GLY A 62 5.95 -13.80 -4.17
C GLY A 62 4.94 -13.86 -5.31
N THR A 63 3.67 -13.65 -4.93
CA THR A 63 2.57 -13.44 -5.87
C THR A 63 1.93 -12.10 -5.57
N GLY A 64 1.93 -11.20 -6.56
CA GLY A 64 1.24 -9.91 -6.50
C GLY A 64 -0.02 -9.93 -7.33
N ILE A 65 -1.11 -9.42 -6.79
CA ILE A 65 -2.40 -9.25 -7.48
C ILE A 65 -2.70 -7.77 -7.57
N ASP A 66 -2.97 -7.27 -8.78
CA ASP A 66 -3.38 -5.88 -8.99
C ASP A 66 -4.40 -5.77 -10.11
N MET A 67 -5.37 -4.88 -9.94
CA MET A 67 -6.42 -4.64 -10.93
C MET A 67 -6.02 -3.70 -12.06
N SER A 68 -4.88 -3.01 -11.94
CA SER A 68 -4.36 -2.11 -12.97
C SER A 68 -3.54 -2.89 -14.00
N PRO A 69 -3.94 -2.91 -15.28
CA PRO A 69 -3.13 -3.53 -16.33
C PRO A 69 -1.79 -2.80 -16.53
N LEU A 70 -1.77 -1.48 -16.30
CA LEU A 70 -0.55 -0.67 -16.38
C LEU A 70 0.45 -1.10 -15.29
N PHE A 71 0.01 -1.11 -14.04
CA PHE A 71 0.89 -1.43 -12.90
C PHE A 71 1.34 -2.90 -12.93
N THR A 72 0.44 -3.81 -13.27
CA THR A 72 0.82 -5.23 -13.47
C THR A 72 1.86 -5.42 -14.57
N THR A 73 1.77 -4.65 -15.67
CA THR A 73 2.79 -4.68 -16.73
C THR A 73 4.12 -4.12 -16.22
N GLN A 74 4.10 -3.00 -15.51
CA GLN A 74 5.30 -2.41 -14.91
C GLN A 74 5.95 -3.35 -13.87
N ALA A 75 5.15 -4.05 -13.09
CA ALA A 75 5.64 -5.03 -12.11
C ALA A 75 6.39 -6.19 -12.78
N LYS A 76 5.87 -6.71 -13.89
CA LYS A 76 6.54 -7.77 -14.68
C LYS A 76 7.86 -7.27 -15.27
N LEU A 77 7.87 -6.08 -15.86
CA LEU A 77 9.11 -5.46 -16.37
C LEU A 77 10.12 -5.22 -15.24
N ARG A 78 9.65 -4.85 -14.04
CA ARG A 78 10.52 -4.67 -12.89
C ARG A 78 11.15 -5.98 -12.41
N ALA A 79 10.41 -7.07 -12.45
CA ALA A 79 10.93 -8.40 -12.13
C ALA A 79 12.04 -8.82 -13.12
N GLU A 80 11.86 -8.53 -14.41
CA GLU A 80 12.89 -8.75 -15.44
C GLU A 80 14.12 -7.86 -15.21
N GLU A 81 13.93 -6.56 -14.96
CA GLU A 81 15.02 -5.62 -14.67
C GLU A 81 15.92 -6.06 -13.50
N LEU A 82 15.33 -6.67 -12.47
CA LEU A 82 16.04 -7.11 -11.27
C LEU A 82 16.47 -8.57 -11.32
N ASP A 83 16.23 -9.27 -12.43
CA ASP A 83 16.55 -10.71 -12.63
C ASP A 83 15.89 -11.60 -11.57
N VAL A 84 14.62 -11.31 -11.25
CA VAL A 84 13.83 -12.05 -10.26
C VAL A 84 12.50 -12.60 -10.81
N ALA A 85 12.32 -12.60 -12.13
CA ALA A 85 11.08 -13.05 -12.78
C ALA A 85 10.71 -14.52 -12.47
N GLU A 86 11.69 -15.35 -12.16
CA GLU A 86 11.46 -16.74 -11.74
C GLU A 86 11.00 -16.87 -10.27
N ARG A 87 11.12 -15.78 -9.48
CA ARG A 87 10.76 -15.77 -8.05
C ARG A 87 9.45 -15.07 -7.76
N VAL A 88 9.05 -14.12 -8.61
CA VAL A 88 7.83 -13.33 -8.38
C VAL A 88 6.90 -13.41 -9.57
N GLN A 89 5.60 -13.56 -9.27
CA GLN A 89 4.54 -13.60 -10.27
C GLN A 89 3.58 -12.42 -10.04
N PHE A 90 3.18 -11.76 -11.11
CA PHE A 90 2.17 -10.69 -11.07
C PHE A 90 0.96 -11.04 -11.91
N ILE A 91 -0.21 -11.00 -11.28
CA ILE A 91 -1.49 -11.39 -11.88
C ILE A 91 -2.37 -10.14 -11.99
N HIS A 92 -2.78 -9.80 -13.22
CA HIS A 92 -3.77 -8.77 -13.44
C HIS A 92 -5.15 -9.34 -13.10
N ASN A 93 -5.66 -9.01 -11.92
CA ASN A 93 -6.97 -9.47 -11.44
C ASN A 93 -7.47 -8.55 -10.31
N ASP A 94 -8.77 -8.61 -10.02
CA ASP A 94 -9.32 -8.01 -8.82
C ASP A 94 -8.80 -8.77 -7.58
N ALA A 95 -8.24 -8.02 -6.64
CA ALA A 95 -7.75 -8.56 -5.37
C ALA A 95 -8.88 -8.78 -4.35
N ALA A 96 -10.07 -8.23 -4.58
CA ALA A 96 -11.20 -8.39 -3.70
C ALA A 96 -11.63 -9.88 -3.64
N GLY A 97 -11.54 -10.46 -2.44
CA GLY A 97 -11.89 -11.87 -2.21
C GLY A 97 -10.84 -12.88 -2.69
N TYR A 98 -9.67 -12.43 -3.18
CA TYR A 98 -8.62 -13.36 -3.59
C TYR A 98 -8.01 -14.10 -2.39
N VAL A 99 -7.97 -15.42 -2.49
CA VAL A 99 -7.32 -16.30 -1.50
C VAL A 99 -6.33 -17.17 -2.25
N ALA A 100 -5.10 -17.27 -1.73
CA ALA A 100 -4.06 -18.09 -2.33
C ALA A 100 -4.39 -19.58 -2.19
N ASP A 101 -4.11 -20.37 -3.25
CA ASP A 101 -4.29 -21.84 -3.23
C ASP A 101 -3.42 -22.49 -2.16
N GLU A 102 -2.22 -21.96 -1.96
CA GLU A 102 -1.29 -22.42 -0.93
C GLU A 102 -1.00 -21.30 0.07
N LYS A 103 -1.00 -21.68 1.37
CA LYS A 103 -0.71 -20.73 2.45
C LYS A 103 0.69 -20.11 2.30
N CYS A 104 0.78 -18.81 2.58
CA CYS A 104 2.02 -18.04 2.56
C CYS A 104 2.54 -17.73 3.97
N ASP A 105 3.81 -17.36 4.04
CA ASP A 105 4.47 -16.94 5.28
C ASP A 105 4.14 -15.49 5.61
N VAL A 106 3.93 -14.67 4.57
CA VAL A 106 3.56 -13.26 4.69
C VAL A 106 2.42 -12.97 3.74
N ALA A 107 1.38 -12.29 4.24
CA ALA A 107 0.30 -11.76 3.41
C ALA A 107 0.21 -10.25 3.61
N ALA A 108 0.23 -9.50 2.52
CA ALA A 108 0.28 -8.04 2.50
C ALA A 108 -0.90 -7.42 1.75
N CYS A 109 -1.33 -6.26 2.23
CA CYS A 109 -2.12 -5.30 1.48
C CYS A 109 -1.65 -3.90 1.88
N ILE A 110 -0.93 -3.23 0.98
CA ILE A 110 -0.21 -2.00 1.30
C ILE A 110 -0.82 -0.82 0.50
N GLY A 111 -1.73 -0.07 1.15
CA GLY A 111 -2.41 1.08 0.56
C GLY A 111 -3.64 0.73 -0.28
N ALA A 112 -4.20 -0.47 -0.12
CA ALA A 112 -5.39 -0.92 -0.86
C ALA A 112 -6.45 -1.61 0.03
N THR A 113 -6.55 -1.26 1.31
CA THR A 113 -7.47 -1.92 2.27
C THR A 113 -8.95 -1.76 1.93
N TRP A 114 -9.29 -0.83 1.03
CA TRP A 114 -10.64 -0.68 0.47
C TRP A 114 -11.13 -1.93 -0.28
N ILE A 115 -10.24 -2.83 -0.75
CA ILE A 115 -10.58 -4.06 -1.48
C ILE A 115 -11.51 -5.01 -0.71
N ALA A 116 -11.49 -4.94 0.62
CA ALA A 116 -12.34 -5.76 1.49
C ALA A 116 -13.14 -4.92 2.50
N GLY A 117 -13.42 -3.64 2.16
CA GLY A 117 -14.25 -2.77 2.98
C GLY A 117 -13.51 -2.16 4.18
N GLY A 118 -12.21 -1.93 4.06
CA GLY A 118 -11.36 -1.32 5.08
C GLY A 118 -10.44 -2.31 5.78
N VAL A 119 -9.72 -1.82 6.78
CA VAL A 119 -8.66 -2.56 7.49
C VAL A 119 -9.14 -3.91 8.03
N ALA A 120 -10.26 -3.92 8.77
CA ALA A 120 -10.77 -5.15 9.40
C ALA A 120 -11.15 -6.25 8.40
N GLY A 121 -11.84 -5.87 7.32
CA GLY A 121 -12.20 -6.81 6.25
C GLY A 121 -10.97 -7.32 5.52
N THR A 122 -9.98 -6.45 5.27
CA THR A 122 -8.72 -6.83 4.62
C THR A 122 -7.89 -7.77 5.50
N MET A 123 -7.82 -7.53 6.81
CA MET A 123 -7.18 -8.47 7.74
C MET A 123 -7.85 -9.85 7.70
N SER A 124 -9.19 -9.90 7.69
CA SER A 124 -9.94 -11.15 7.58
C SER A 124 -9.68 -11.87 6.25
N LEU A 125 -9.53 -11.14 5.15
CA LEU A 125 -9.19 -11.69 3.83
C LEU A 125 -7.77 -12.27 3.82
N LEU A 126 -6.77 -11.50 4.26
CA LEU A 126 -5.37 -11.92 4.30
C LEU A 126 -5.14 -13.14 5.19
N ALA A 127 -5.85 -13.22 6.34
CA ALA A 127 -5.76 -14.35 7.26
C ALA A 127 -6.09 -15.69 6.59
N GLN A 128 -6.97 -15.69 5.57
CA GLN A 128 -7.33 -16.88 4.82
C GLN A 128 -6.16 -17.43 3.98
N SER A 129 -5.16 -16.62 3.68
CA SER A 129 -3.97 -17.03 2.92
C SER A 129 -2.73 -17.28 3.81
N LEU A 130 -2.78 -16.89 5.08
CA LEU A 130 -1.63 -17.01 5.99
C LEU A 130 -1.48 -18.42 6.58
N LYS A 131 -0.22 -18.83 6.77
CA LYS A 131 0.15 -19.95 7.64
C LYS A 131 -0.06 -19.56 9.11
N ARG A 132 -0.20 -20.56 9.98
CA ARG A 132 -0.14 -20.32 11.43
C ARG A 132 1.22 -19.72 11.80
N GLY A 133 1.21 -18.61 12.55
CA GLY A 133 2.42 -17.86 12.89
C GLY A 133 2.99 -17.01 11.74
N GLY A 134 2.27 -16.90 10.63
CA GLY A 134 2.64 -16.01 9.52
C GLY A 134 2.47 -14.54 9.89
N ILE A 135 3.07 -13.66 9.10
CA ILE A 135 3.05 -12.21 9.29
C ILE A 135 2.06 -11.58 8.32
N MET A 136 1.17 -10.75 8.83
CA MET A 136 0.29 -9.90 8.03
C MET A 136 0.89 -8.50 7.94
N LEU A 137 0.91 -7.91 6.73
CA LEU A 137 1.34 -6.53 6.51
C LEU A 137 0.15 -5.70 6.07
N ILE A 138 -0.17 -4.67 6.84
CA ILE A 138 -1.19 -3.67 6.51
C ILE A 138 -0.51 -2.34 6.29
N GLY A 139 -0.64 -1.78 5.09
CA GLY A 139 -0.22 -0.41 4.78
C GLY A 139 -1.43 0.50 4.73
N GLU A 140 -1.47 1.51 5.61
CA GLU A 140 -2.67 2.31 5.82
C GLU A 140 -2.34 3.78 6.10
N PRO A 141 -3.11 4.74 5.54
CA PRO A 141 -3.13 6.11 6.03
C PRO A 141 -3.81 6.18 7.41
N TYR A 142 -3.42 7.17 8.19
CA TYR A 142 -4.04 7.47 9.47
C TYR A 142 -4.05 8.97 9.74
N TRP A 143 -4.97 9.44 10.59
CA TRP A 143 -4.94 10.80 11.05
C TRP A 143 -3.81 11.02 12.06
N ARG A 144 -2.83 11.85 11.71
CA ARG A 144 -1.82 12.38 12.66
C ARG A 144 -2.45 13.38 13.59
N ARG A 145 -3.39 14.13 13.07
CA ARG A 145 -4.25 15.08 13.75
C ARG A 145 -5.66 14.92 13.21
N LEU A 146 -6.63 14.79 14.10
CA LEU A 146 -8.03 14.63 13.68
C LEU A 146 -8.51 15.92 12.98
N PRO A 147 -9.04 15.85 11.74
CA PRO A 147 -9.63 16.99 11.06
C PRO A 147 -10.81 17.55 11.86
N ALA A 148 -10.97 18.87 11.84
CA ALA A 148 -12.08 19.52 12.52
C ALA A 148 -13.43 19.35 11.78
N THR A 149 -13.38 19.13 10.47
CA THR A 149 -14.55 18.99 9.59
C THR A 149 -14.29 17.99 8.47
N ASP A 150 -15.34 17.45 7.88
CA ASP A 150 -15.23 16.58 6.68
C ASP A 150 -14.70 17.34 5.47
N GLU A 151 -14.77 18.66 5.41
CA GLU A 151 -14.14 19.46 4.35
C GLU A 151 -12.62 19.35 4.40
N VAL A 152 -12.05 19.42 5.61
CA VAL A 152 -10.60 19.21 5.81
C VAL A 152 -10.23 17.76 5.49
N ALA A 153 -11.07 16.80 5.86
CA ALA A 153 -10.85 15.39 5.50
C ALA A 153 -10.86 15.18 3.97
N ARG A 154 -11.82 15.79 3.25
CA ARG A 154 -11.87 15.77 1.78
C ARG A 154 -10.65 16.44 1.14
N ALA A 155 -10.15 17.51 1.72
CA ALA A 155 -8.91 18.13 1.26
C ALA A 155 -7.67 17.22 1.42
N CYS A 156 -7.74 16.26 2.33
CA CYS A 156 -6.73 15.19 2.50
C CYS A 156 -6.98 13.96 1.63
N GLY A 157 -8.02 13.95 0.77
CA GLY A 157 -8.35 12.81 -0.09
C GLY A 157 -9.26 11.75 0.53
N ALA A 158 -9.74 11.97 1.77
CA ALA A 158 -10.77 11.14 2.39
C ALA A 158 -12.18 11.61 2.00
N SER A 159 -13.21 10.78 2.10
CA SER A 159 -14.60 11.21 1.92
C SER A 159 -15.15 11.87 3.19
N SER A 160 -14.71 11.38 4.34
CA SER A 160 -15.09 11.87 5.67
C SER A 160 -13.99 11.64 6.70
N ILE A 161 -14.15 12.21 7.89
CA ILE A 161 -13.25 11.97 9.04
C ILE A 161 -13.23 10.47 9.41
N ALA A 162 -14.34 9.76 9.21
CA ALA A 162 -14.47 8.35 9.58
C ALA A 162 -13.70 7.39 8.66
N ASP A 163 -13.19 7.85 7.52
CA ASP A 163 -12.48 6.99 6.57
C ASP A 163 -11.14 6.49 7.12
N PHE A 164 -10.48 7.29 7.97
CA PHE A 164 -9.23 6.88 8.59
C PHE A 164 -9.32 6.99 10.12
N LEU A 165 -8.64 6.08 10.79
CA LEU A 165 -8.44 6.13 12.23
C LEU A 165 -7.26 7.04 12.60
N THR A 166 -7.20 7.47 13.86
CA THR A 166 -5.94 8.00 14.41
C THR A 166 -4.94 6.85 14.58
N LEU A 167 -3.65 7.14 14.64
CA LEU A 167 -2.65 6.09 14.85
C LEU A 167 -2.89 5.25 16.12
N PRO A 168 -3.23 5.83 17.29
CA PRO A 168 -3.60 5.04 18.46
C PRO A 168 -4.82 4.14 18.25
N ASP A 169 -5.88 4.67 17.58
CA ASP A 169 -7.09 3.89 17.33
C ASP A 169 -6.86 2.78 16.30
N LEU A 170 -6.01 3.02 15.31
CA LEU A 170 -5.61 2.01 14.34
C LEU A 170 -4.85 0.86 15.02
N VAL A 171 -3.90 1.17 15.90
CA VAL A 171 -3.18 0.16 16.68
C VAL A 171 -4.15 -0.59 17.62
N ALA A 172 -5.06 0.11 18.28
CA ALA A 172 -6.07 -0.52 19.12
C ALA A 172 -7.01 -1.45 18.31
N SER A 173 -7.29 -1.11 17.05
CA SER A 173 -8.12 -1.96 16.18
C SER A 173 -7.45 -3.30 15.86
N PHE A 174 -6.14 -3.34 15.69
CA PHE A 174 -5.39 -4.58 15.52
C PHE A 174 -5.48 -5.47 16.75
N ASP A 175 -5.30 -4.87 17.93
CA ASP A 175 -5.44 -5.56 19.22
C ASP A 175 -6.83 -6.18 19.41
N GLN A 176 -7.88 -5.43 19.10
CA GLN A 176 -9.27 -5.89 19.19
C GLN A 176 -9.57 -7.06 18.24
N GLN A 177 -8.85 -7.16 17.13
CA GLN A 177 -8.97 -8.25 16.18
C GLN A 177 -8.11 -9.48 16.52
N GLY A 178 -7.41 -9.47 17.67
CA GLY A 178 -6.62 -10.60 18.15
C GLY A 178 -5.21 -10.67 17.56
N TYR A 179 -4.65 -9.55 17.11
CA TYR A 179 -3.30 -9.48 16.57
C TYR A 179 -2.37 -8.67 17.46
N ASP A 180 -1.14 -9.12 17.56
CA ASP A 180 -0.03 -8.36 18.14
C ASP A 180 0.63 -7.54 17.02
N LEU A 181 0.83 -6.24 17.27
CA LEU A 181 1.69 -5.40 16.44
C LEU A 181 3.15 -5.74 16.77
N VAL A 182 3.85 -6.37 15.82
CA VAL A 182 5.23 -6.85 16.04
C VAL A 182 6.30 -5.96 15.41
N GLU A 183 5.91 -5.12 14.45
CA GLU A 183 6.79 -4.11 13.83
C GLU A 183 5.94 -2.99 13.20
N MET A 184 6.50 -1.79 13.15
CA MET A 184 5.85 -0.64 12.53
C MET A 184 6.90 0.24 11.84
N VAL A 185 6.71 0.48 10.54
CA VAL A 185 7.53 1.44 9.77
C VAL A 185 6.61 2.55 9.27
N LEU A 186 6.90 3.79 9.66
CA LEU A 186 6.11 4.94 9.27
C LEU A 186 6.80 5.74 8.17
N ALA A 187 6.02 6.28 7.25
CA ALA A 187 6.48 7.29 6.32
C ALA A 187 6.83 8.57 7.09
N ASP A 188 7.94 9.19 6.72
CA ASP A 188 8.29 10.50 7.25
C ASP A 188 7.73 11.63 6.36
N GLN A 189 7.90 12.86 6.82
CA GLN A 189 7.38 14.02 6.13
C GLN A 189 8.06 14.22 4.76
N GLU A 190 9.34 13.91 4.66
CA GLU A 190 10.07 14.03 3.39
C GLU A 190 9.56 12.99 2.37
N GLY A 191 9.29 11.76 2.80
CA GLY A 191 8.68 10.72 1.96
C GLY A 191 7.33 11.17 1.39
N TRP A 192 6.46 11.77 2.23
CA TRP A 192 5.20 12.36 1.78
C TRP A 192 5.40 13.48 0.77
N ASP A 193 6.27 14.45 1.08
CA ASP A 193 6.53 15.60 0.23
C ASP A 193 7.10 15.15 -1.14
N ARG A 194 7.98 14.15 -1.15
CA ARG A 194 8.56 13.59 -2.38
C ARG A 194 7.54 12.81 -3.21
N TYR A 195 6.70 12.01 -2.56
CA TYR A 195 5.63 11.25 -3.21
C TYR A 195 4.63 12.17 -3.92
N GLU A 196 4.14 13.20 -3.23
CA GLU A 196 3.20 14.16 -3.83
C GLU A 196 3.85 15.01 -4.93
N ALA A 197 5.08 15.48 -4.71
CA ALA A 197 5.77 16.29 -5.72
C ALA A 197 6.10 15.50 -7.00
N ALA A 198 6.36 14.21 -6.90
CA ALA A 198 6.58 13.35 -8.07
C ALA A 198 5.31 13.22 -8.92
N LYS A 199 4.12 13.12 -8.29
CA LYS A 199 2.83 13.16 -9.02
C LYS A 199 2.66 14.45 -9.82
N TRP A 200 3.01 15.60 -9.24
CA TRP A 200 2.90 16.88 -9.95
C TRP A 200 3.82 16.93 -11.18
N MET A 201 5.03 16.40 -11.08
CA MET A 201 5.95 16.31 -12.22
C MET A 201 5.38 15.38 -13.32
N THR A 202 4.83 14.22 -12.93
CA THR A 202 4.20 13.27 -13.86
C THR A 202 3.01 13.91 -14.58
N LEU A 203 2.11 14.61 -13.87
CA LEU A 203 1.00 15.33 -14.45
C LEU A 203 1.47 16.43 -15.40
N ARG A 204 2.52 17.16 -15.03
CA ARG A 204 3.08 18.23 -15.89
C ARG A 204 3.63 17.67 -17.19
N ARG A 205 4.40 16.58 -17.14
CA ARG A 205 4.94 15.89 -18.32
C ARG A 205 3.85 15.29 -19.19
N TRP A 206 2.82 14.72 -18.58
CA TRP A 206 1.67 14.20 -19.30
C TRP A 206 0.97 15.29 -20.12
N LEU A 207 0.77 16.49 -19.55
CA LEU A 207 0.18 17.63 -20.27
C LEU A 207 1.04 18.10 -21.45
N GLU A 208 2.35 18.00 -21.38
CA GLU A 208 3.25 18.34 -22.50
C GLU A 208 3.10 17.35 -23.65
N GLN A 209 2.86 16.08 -23.34
CA GLN A 209 2.69 15.01 -24.32
C GLN A 209 1.26 14.93 -24.89
N HIS A 210 0.27 15.41 -24.13
CA HIS A 210 -1.15 15.28 -24.46
C HIS A 210 -1.92 16.62 -24.31
N PRO A 211 -1.48 17.69 -24.99
CA PRO A 211 -2.03 19.06 -24.78
C PRO A 211 -3.50 19.18 -25.18
N ASP A 212 -3.94 18.38 -26.15
CA ASP A 212 -5.27 18.41 -26.78
C ASP A 212 -6.17 17.24 -26.32
N ASP A 213 -5.74 16.42 -25.37
CA ASP A 213 -6.57 15.35 -24.80
C ASP A 213 -7.74 15.96 -24.00
N ASP A 214 -8.94 15.37 -24.13
CA ASP A 214 -10.14 15.82 -23.42
C ASP A 214 -9.95 15.85 -21.89
N PHE A 215 -9.06 15.02 -21.37
CA PHE A 215 -8.71 14.95 -19.95
C PHE A 215 -7.71 16.03 -19.49
N ALA A 216 -7.09 16.77 -20.43
CA ALA A 216 -6.07 17.77 -20.12
C ALA A 216 -6.59 18.90 -19.21
N GLN A 217 -7.88 19.23 -19.29
CA GLN A 217 -8.47 20.26 -18.42
C GLN A 217 -8.51 19.81 -16.96
N GLU A 218 -8.87 18.55 -16.69
CA GLU A 218 -8.89 17.97 -15.35
C GLU A 218 -7.47 17.87 -14.76
N VAL A 219 -6.51 17.44 -15.58
CA VAL A 219 -5.09 17.38 -15.16
C VAL A 219 -4.53 18.77 -14.84
N ARG A 220 -4.89 19.83 -15.62
CA ARG A 220 -4.50 21.21 -15.30
C ARG A 220 -5.10 21.69 -13.98
N ALA A 221 -6.36 21.34 -13.71
CA ALA A 221 -7.04 21.71 -12.47
C ALA A 221 -6.40 21.03 -11.27
N GLU A 222 -6.09 19.73 -11.36
CA GLU A 222 -5.40 18.99 -10.32
C GLU A 222 -3.99 19.53 -10.07
N LEU A 223 -3.20 19.73 -11.12
CA LEU A 223 -1.84 20.28 -11.00
C LEU A 223 -1.80 21.68 -10.37
N LYS A 224 -2.86 22.48 -10.57
CA LYS A 224 -2.99 23.80 -9.94
C LYS A 224 -3.32 23.72 -8.45
N SER A 225 -4.17 22.79 -8.05
CA SER A 225 -4.71 22.73 -6.67
C SER A 225 -3.93 21.77 -5.76
N ALA A 226 -3.34 20.71 -6.29
CA ALA A 226 -2.70 19.66 -5.49
C ALA A 226 -1.54 20.17 -4.62
N PRO A 227 -0.63 21.04 -5.10
CA PRO A 227 0.46 21.54 -4.27
C PRO A 227 -0.04 22.32 -3.03
N GLU A 228 -0.99 23.23 -3.22
CA GLU A 228 -1.57 24.01 -2.12
C GLU A 228 -2.33 23.09 -1.15
N ARG A 229 -3.11 22.15 -1.66
CA ARG A 229 -3.84 21.15 -0.87
C ARG A 229 -2.88 20.32 -0.02
N HIS A 230 -1.76 19.87 -0.60
CA HIS A 230 -0.75 19.10 0.13
C HIS A 230 -0.16 19.90 1.29
N VAL A 231 0.39 21.10 1.02
CA VAL A 231 1.09 21.88 2.05
C VAL A 231 0.16 22.44 3.13
N THR A 232 -1.14 22.64 2.81
CA THR A 232 -2.11 23.17 3.73
C THR A 232 -2.77 22.08 4.58
N TYR A 233 -3.03 20.91 4.00
CA TYR A 233 -3.85 19.87 4.64
C TYR A 233 -3.11 18.53 4.77
N THR A 234 -2.78 17.85 3.67
CA THR A 234 -2.24 16.49 3.72
C THR A 234 -1.02 16.39 4.62
N ARG A 235 -0.10 17.33 4.48
CA ARG A 235 1.15 17.42 5.24
C ARG A 235 0.93 17.57 6.76
N GLU A 236 -0.15 18.24 7.16
CA GLU A 236 -0.50 18.46 8.58
C GLU A 236 -1.29 17.28 9.16
N TYR A 237 -2.24 16.75 8.41
CA TYR A 237 -3.26 15.86 8.96
C TYR A 237 -2.98 14.37 8.69
N LEU A 238 -2.35 14.00 7.57
CA LEU A 238 -2.15 12.60 7.22
C LEU A 238 -0.77 12.06 7.65
N GLY A 239 -0.80 10.86 8.21
CA GLY A 239 0.32 9.96 8.30
C GLY A 239 0.07 8.72 7.44
N TRP A 240 1.09 7.91 7.28
CA TRP A 240 1.01 6.65 6.58
C TRP A 240 2.04 5.67 7.15
N GLY A 241 1.72 4.37 7.18
CA GLY A 241 2.65 3.39 7.69
C GLY A 241 2.32 1.98 7.26
N VAL A 242 3.30 1.10 7.38
CA VAL A 242 3.11 -0.35 7.27
C VAL A 242 3.26 -0.97 8.66
N PHE A 243 2.26 -1.76 9.02
CA PHE A 243 2.12 -2.44 10.31
C PHE A 243 2.26 -3.93 10.09
N ALA A 244 3.21 -4.56 10.77
CA ALA A 244 3.40 -5.99 10.75
C ALA A 244 2.69 -6.61 11.96
N LEU A 245 1.81 -7.55 11.69
CA LEU A 245 0.90 -8.13 12.65
C LEU A 245 1.08 -9.65 12.71
N MET A 246 0.98 -10.22 13.90
CA MET A 246 0.92 -11.67 14.09
C MET A 246 -0.31 -12.02 14.92
N ALA A 247 -1.07 -13.02 14.46
CA ALA A 247 -2.22 -13.50 15.21
C ALA A 247 -1.76 -14.06 16.57
N ARG A 248 -2.47 -13.68 17.63
CA ARG A 248 -2.24 -14.27 18.97
C ARG A 248 -2.50 -15.77 18.90
N GLN A 249 -1.63 -16.51 19.52
CA GLN A 249 -1.90 -17.93 19.77
C GLN A 249 -2.97 -17.98 20.86
N GLU A 250 -4.10 -18.60 20.58
CA GLU A 250 -5.02 -18.98 21.65
C GLU A 250 -4.22 -19.86 22.61
N ASP A 251 -4.12 -19.45 23.87
CA ASP A 251 -3.59 -20.31 24.92
C ASP A 251 -4.47 -21.56 24.91
N VAL A 252 -3.92 -22.68 24.46
CA VAL A 252 -4.50 -23.99 24.67
C VAL A 252 -4.37 -24.23 26.18
N CYS A 253 -5.26 -23.58 26.94
CA CYS A 253 -5.42 -23.86 28.37
C CYS A 253 -5.88 -25.30 28.45
N GLY A 254 -4.90 -26.18 28.75
CA GLY A 254 -5.13 -27.59 28.88
C GLY A 254 -6.24 -27.84 29.90
N THR A 255 -7.35 -28.38 29.43
CA THR A 255 -8.22 -29.18 30.27
C THR A 255 -7.47 -30.48 30.60
N ALA A 256 -6.82 -30.47 31.77
CA ALA A 256 -6.35 -31.68 32.42
C ALA A 256 -7.58 -32.44 33.00
#